data_2a2ca19ba298c8e3627c1f777fb1b85d
#
_entry.id   2a2ca19ba298c8e3627c1f777fb1b85d
#
_cell.length_a   1.000
_cell.length_b   1.000
_cell.length_c   1.000
_cell.angle_alpha   90.00
_cell.angle_beta   90.00
_cell.angle_gamma   90.00
#
_symmetry.space_group_name_H-M   'P 1'
#
loop_
_entity.id
_entity.type
_entity.pdbx_description
1 polymer ?
#
loop_
_entity_poly.entity_id
_entity_poly.type
_entity_poly.pdbx_seq_one_letter_code
_entity_poly.pdbx_strand_id
1 'polypeptide(L)'
;MTEASKQPSAISRRTLLAVYAHPDDELAAGGALAHYARQGVSTHLICATRGEVGEAPPDLKGFTSIAEMRSDELECACNILGLDSVNFLGYRDSGMPGSPDNQHPQSLVSAPLDEVARKIAVYIRRLKPHVVITFDPIGGYRHPDHIAIHQATVEAFKIAGDPKIELDELPPHAPAKLYFSTFPRGFLRTAVRLLKLIGRDPKRFGKNHDIDLEALVEFDFPIHARIPIGDAIDQKARATACHSSQLPTMGGTLARWFQKLFAGEETFMRAVPAQPPPKIEHDLFEGL
;
A
#
# COMPACT_ATOMS: atom_id res chain seq x y z
N MET A 1 -51.27 -0.65 23.67
CA MET A 1 -50.29 -1.56 23.09
C MET A 1 -49.51 -0.78 22.07
N THR A 2 -48.37 -0.25 22.43
CA THR A 2 -47.52 0.58 21.57
C THR A 2 -46.50 -0.34 20.91
N GLU A 3 -46.59 -0.49 19.59
CA GLU A 3 -45.58 -1.17 18.79
C GLU A 3 -44.26 -0.38 18.85
N ALA A 4 -43.25 -1.00 19.49
CA ALA A 4 -41.88 -0.50 19.41
C ALA A 4 -41.35 -0.68 18.01
N SER A 5 -41.18 0.42 17.29
CA SER A 5 -40.50 0.44 16.00
C SER A 5 -39.05 -0.05 16.19
N LYS A 6 -38.76 -1.28 15.73
CA LYS A 6 -37.40 -1.76 15.58
C LYS A 6 -36.69 -0.85 14.55
N GLN A 7 -35.82 0.04 15.04
CA GLN A 7 -34.83 0.68 14.17
C GLN A 7 -34.00 -0.43 13.51
N PRO A 8 -33.77 -0.36 12.18
CA PRO A 8 -32.89 -1.29 11.51
C PRO A 8 -31.49 -1.14 12.14
N SER A 9 -30.92 -2.25 12.59
CA SER A 9 -29.52 -2.29 13.05
C SER A 9 -28.66 -1.69 11.95
N ALA A 10 -27.92 -0.62 12.26
CA ALA A 10 -26.95 -0.06 11.33
C ALA A 10 -26.00 -1.19 10.92
N ILE A 11 -26.08 -1.61 9.65
CA ILE A 11 -25.13 -2.56 9.06
C ILE A 11 -23.78 -1.87 9.24
N SER A 12 -22.90 -2.48 10.04
CA SER A 12 -21.54 -1.96 10.25
C SER A 12 -20.88 -1.83 8.88
N ARG A 13 -20.55 -0.59 8.48
CA ARG A 13 -19.87 -0.31 7.21
C ARG A 13 -18.57 -1.11 7.18
N ARG A 14 -18.32 -1.91 6.13
CA ARG A 14 -17.06 -2.62 5.95
C ARG A 14 -15.90 -1.62 5.93
N THR A 15 -14.77 -1.98 6.51
CA THR A 15 -13.60 -1.10 6.62
C THR A 15 -12.35 -1.81 6.13
N LEU A 16 -11.58 -1.12 5.29
CA LEU A 16 -10.30 -1.54 4.70
C LEU A 16 -9.21 -0.56 5.12
N LEU A 17 -8.10 -1.08 5.64
CA LEU A 17 -6.92 -0.31 5.99
C LEU A 17 -5.74 -0.74 5.13
N ALA A 18 -5.13 0.20 4.41
CA ALA A 18 -3.85 0.03 3.75
C ALA A 18 -2.74 0.65 4.59
N VAL A 19 -1.57 -0.02 4.67
CA VAL A 19 -0.41 0.45 5.42
C VAL A 19 0.81 0.38 4.52
N TYR A 20 1.38 1.56 4.18
CA TYR A 20 2.50 1.69 3.26
C TYR A 20 3.57 2.66 3.79
N ALA A 21 4.71 2.71 3.14
CA ALA A 21 5.88 3.43 3.62
C ALA A 21 5.93 4.89 3.15
N HIS A 22 5.71 5.15 1.86
CA HIS A 22 5.91 6.46 1.25
C HIS A 22 4.67 6.95 0.50
N PRO A 23 4.56 8.27 0.25
CA PRO A 23 3.64 8.80 -0.75
C PRO A 23 3.97 8.22 -2.13
N ASP A 24 3.00 7.61 -2.80
CA ASP A 24 2.96 6.85 -4.05
C ASP A 24 2.83 5.31 -3.90
N ASP A 25 3.18 4.77 -2.75
CA ASP A 25 3.07 3.32 -2.47
C ASP A 25 1.61 2.84 -2.41
N GLU A 26 0.66 3.71 -2.06
CA GLU A 26 -0.77 3.39 -2.05
C GLU A 26 -1.27 2.91 -3.42
N LEU A 27 -0.57 3.28 -4.49
CA LEU A 27 -0.88 2.86 -5.85
C LEU A 27 -0.69 1.34 -6.05
N ALA A 28 0.05 0.67 -5.17
CA ALA A 28 0.17 -0.80 -5.19
C ALA A 28 -1.19 -1.51 -4.98
N ALA A 29 -2.13 -0.86 -4.28
CA ALA A 29 -3.51 -1.31 -4.09
C ALA A 29 -4.53 -0.23 -4.49
N GLY A 30 -4.11 0.80 -5.23
CA GLY A 30 -4.92 1.99 -5.50
C GLY A 30 -6.20 1.70 -6.26
N GLY A 31 -6.16 0.74 -7.18
CA GLY A 31 -7.36 0.29 -7.90
C GLY A 31 -8.35 -0.42 -6.98
N ALA A 32 -7.88 -1.31 -6.11
CA ALA A 32 -8.72 -1.99 -5.14
C ALA A 32 -9.28 -1.01 -4.10
N LEU A 33 -8.47 -0.07 -3.60
CA LEU A 33 -8.93 0.97 -2.68
C LEU A 33 -10.08 1.79 -3.30
N ALA A 34 -9.90 2.25 -4.54
CA ALA A 34 -10.94 3.01 -5.24
C ALA A 34 -12.18 2.16 -5.55
N HIS A 35 -12.00 0.90 -5.95
CA HIS A 35 -13.09 -0.04 -6.19
C HIS A 35 -13.96 -0.22 -4.94
N TYR A 36 -13.34 -0.47 -3.78
CA TYR A 36 -14.07 -0.63 -2.51
C TYR A 36 -14.69 0.68 -2.01
N ALA A 37 -14.00 1.81 -2.13
CA ALA A 37 -14.56 3.12 -1.78
C ALA A 37 -15.85 3.40 -2.56
N ARG A 38 -15.88 3.10 -3.86
CA ARG A 38 -17.09 3.22 -4.71
C ARG A 38 -18.24 2.31 -4.26
N GLN A 39 -17.93 1.18 -3.63
CA GLN A 39 -18.93 0.27 -3.06
C GLN A 39 -19.39 0.67 -1.65
N GLY A 40 -18.93 1.81 -1.14
CA GLY A 40 -19.30 2.31 0.18
C GLY A 40 -18.50 1.68 1.33
N VAL A 41 -17.41 0.95 1.05
CA VAL A 41 -16.45 0.50 2.08
C VAL A 41 -15.70 1.71 2.63
N SER A 42 -15.49 1.77 3.94
CA SER A 42 -14.63 2.77 4.55
C SER A 42 -13.17 2.40 4.28
N THR A 43 -12.46 3.25 3.55
CA THR A 43 -11.08 2.98 3.13
C THR A 43 -10.13 3.99 3.75
N HIS A 44 -9.05 3.49 4.36
CA HIS A 44 -8.08 4.30 5.09
C HIS A 44 -6.66 3.94 4.69
N LEU A 45 -5.77 4.93 4.76
CA LEU A 45 -4.34 4.75 4.53
C LEU A 45 -3.53 5.20 5.75
N ILE A 46 -2.53 4.38 6.09
CA ILE A 46 -1.40 4.77 6.92
C ILE A 46 -0.18 4.86 6.01
N CYS A 47 0.52 5.99 6.03
CA CYS A 47 1.79 6.23 5.37
C CYS A 47 2.86 6.46 6.44
N ALA A 48 3.97 5.69 6.42
CA ALA A 48 4.94 5.75 7.51
C ALA A 48 5.77 7.03 7.49
N THR A 49 6.16 7.50 6.31
CA THR A 49 7.04 8.64 6.07
C THR A 49 6.39 9.66 5.15
N ARG A 50 7.05 10.78 4.92
CA ARG A 50 6.64 11.78 3.93
C ARG A 50 7.50 11.73 2.66
N GLY A 51 8.40 10.73 2.54
CA GLY A 51 9.27 10.58 1.39
C GLY A 51 10.35 11.66 1.31
N GLU A 52 10.93 12.02 2.45
CA GLU A 52 11.89 13.13 2.61
C GLU A 52 13.17 12.96 1.80
N VAL A 53 13.51 11.70 1.46
CA VAL A 53 14.73 11.34 0.71
C VAL A 53 14.45 11.12 -0.78
N GLY A 54 13.20 11.28 -1.19
CA GLY A 54 12.83 11.23 -2.59
C GLY A 54 13.56 12.26 -3.45
N GLU A 55 13.66 12.01 -4.75
CA GLU A 55 14.30 12.96 -5.66
C GLU A 55 13.53 14.28 -5.70
N ALA A 56 14.19 15.36 -5.30
CA ALA A 56 13.59 16.67 -5.36
C ALA A 56 13.56 17.16 -6.83
N PRO A 57 12.40 17.59 -7.35
CA PRO A 57 12.36 18.25 -8.65
C PRO A 57 13.10 19.60 -8.59
N PRO A 58 13.56 20.11 -9.73
CA PRO A 58 14.26 21.42 -9.79
C PRO A 58 13.44 22.58 -9.24
N ASP A 59 12.11 22.47 -9.29
CA ASP A 59 11.16 23.45 -8.76
C ASP A 59 10.18 22.76 -7.82
N LEU A 60 10.17 23.19 -6.57
CA LEU A 60 9.23 22.71 -5.54
C LEU A 60 7.84 23.33 -5.65
N LYS A 61 7.56 24.12 -6.69
CA LYS A 61 6.23 24.72 -6.98
C LYS A 61 5.61 25.47 -5.79
N GLY A 62 6.45 26.10 -4.97
CA GLY A 62 6.03 26.88 -3.80
C GLY A 62 5.99 26.10 -2.49
N PHE A 63 6.23 24.79 -2.49
CA PHE A 63 6.40 24.02 -1.26
C PHE A 63 7.75 24.30 -0.60
N THR A 64 7.81 24.18 0.72
CA THR A 64 9.04 24.46 1.50
C THR A 64 10.00 23.26 1.50
N SER A 65 9.52 22.07 1.19
CA SER A 65 10.30 20.82 1.17
C SER A 65 9.67 19.77 0.25
N ILE A 66 10.48 18.78 -0.12
CA ILE A 66 10.00 17.60 -0.85
C ILE A 66 8.96 16.80 -0.02
N ALA A 67 9.12 16.74 1.29
CA ALA A 67 8.18 16.09 2.19
C ALA A 67 6.79 16.74 2.16
N GLU A 68 6.74 18.07 2.17
CA GLU A 68 5.49 18.83 2.06
C GLU A 68 4.84 18.59 0.70
N MET A 69 5.61 18.70 -0.38
CA MET A 69 5.13 18.46 -1.74
C MET A 69 4.56 17.04 -1.91
N ARG A 70 5.31 16.02 -1.48
CA ARG A 70 4.86 14.62 -1.60
C ARG A 70 3.65 14.31 -0.69
N SER A 71 3.53 14.99 0.44
CA SER A 71 2.34 14.88 1.29
C SER A 71 1.09 15.42 0.59
N ASP A 72 1.20 16.56 -0.07
CA ASP A 72 0.10 17.16 -0.87
C ASP A 72 -0.25 16.26 -2.07
N GLU A 73 0.75 15.70 -2.75
CA GLU A 73 0.54 14.73 -3.83
C GLU A 73 -0.21 13.48 -3.33
N LEU A 74 0.13 12.97 -2.14
CA LEU A 74 -0.58 11.83 -1.53
C LEU A 74 -2.03 12.19 -1.17
N GLU A 75 -2.26 13.36 -0.58
CA GLU A 75 -3.61 13.82 -0.26
C GLU A 75 -4.46 13.99 -1.54
N CYS A 76 -3.87 14.55 -2.62
CA CYS A 76 -4.49 14.60 -3.93
C CYS A 76 -4.87 13.20 -4.43
N ALA A 77 -3.94 12.24 -4.40
CA ALA A 77 -4.17 10.88 -4.86
C ALA A 77 -5.27 10.18 -4.03
N CYS A 78 -5.21 10.29 -2.71
CA CYS A 78 -6.18 9.67 -1.81
C CYS A 78 -7.58 10.26 -1.96
N ASN A 79 -7.71 11.56 -2.17
CA ASN A 79 -8.98 12.21 -2.49
C ASN A 79 -9.57 11.67 -3.81
N ILE A 80 -8.74 11.48 -4.84
CA ILE A 80 -9.16 10.90 -6.12
C ILE A 80 -9.58 9.44 -5.94
N LEU A 81 -8.84 8.65 -5.16
CA LEU A 81 -9.18 7.26 -4.86
C LEU A 81 -10.42 7.11 -3.98
N GLY A 82 -10.83 8.19 -3.29
CA GLY A 82 -12.02 8.21 -2.44
C GLY A 82 -11.77 7.63 -1.04
N LEU A 83 -10.55 7.79 -0.50
CA LEU A 83 -10.22 7.35 0.85
C LEU A 83 -10.85 8.27 1.90
N ASP A 84 -11.31 7.69 2.99
CA ASP A 84 -11.90 8.43 4.11
C ASP A 84 -10.85 9.12 4.99
N SER A 85 -9.61 8.56 5.06
CA SER A 85 -8.50 9.21 5.77
C SER A 85 -7.12 8.76 5.30
N VAL A 86 -6.16 9.68 5.46
CA VAL A 86 -4.71 9.44 5.33
C VAL A 86 -4.07 9.82 6.66
N ASN A 87 -3.21 8.96 7.19
CA ASN A 87 -2.54 9.17 8.46
C ASN A 87 -1.03 8.91 8.32
N PHE A 88 -0.21 9.84 8.75
CA PHE A 88 1.25 9.69 8.76
C PHE A 88 1.72 9.20 10.13
N LEU A 89 2.69 8.24 10.16
CA LEU A 89 3.30 7.79 11.42
C LEU A 89 4.40 8.73 11.91
N GLY A 90 4.90 9.61 11.04
CA GLY A 90 5.89 10.63 11.38
C GLY A 90 7.34 10.13 11.45
N TYR A 91 7.65 9.01 10.82
CA TYR A 91 9.02 8.58 10.61
C TYR A 91 9.63 9.28 9.39
N ARG A 92 10.97 9.39 9.38
CA ARG A 92 11.72 9.87 8.23
C ARG A 92 11.94 8.73 7.24
N ASP A 93 11.86 9.02 5.96
CA ASP A 93 12.27 8.14 4.87
C ASP A 93 13.75 7.72 5.05
N SER A 94 14.00 6.42 4.95
CA SER A 94 15.33 5.83 5.14
C SER A 94 16.18 5.81 3.86
N GLY A 95 15.58 6.06 2.71
CA GLY A 95 16.21 5.93 1.41
C GLY A 95 16.50 4.47 1.01
N MET A 96 17.09 4.32 -0.16
CA MET A 96 17.49 3.01 -0.72
C MET A 96 18.58 2.32 0.11
N PRO A 97 18.77 0.98 -0.05
CA PRO A 97 19.82 0.26 0.67
C PRO A 97 21.19 0.90 0.48
N GLY A 98 21.88 1.19 1.59
CA GLY A 98 23.20 1.83 1.59
C GLY A 98 23.15 3.37 1.59
N SER A 99 21.99 3.99 1.59
CA SER A 99 21.86 5.42 1.84
C SER A 99 22.36 5.80 3.23
N PRO A 100 23.01 6.96 3.40
CA PRO A 100 23.33 7.50 4.73
C PRO A 100 22.08 7.68 5.60
N ASP A 101 20.93 7.93 5.00
CA ASP A 101 19.65 8.09 5.70
C ASP A 101 19.18 6.80 6.39
N ASN A 102 19.70 5.62 6.00
CA ASN A 102 19.42 4.37 6.72
C ASN A 102 19.87 4.42 8.18
N GLN A 103 20.86 5.27 8.51
CA GLN A 103 21.40 5.43 9.87
C GLN A 103 20.86 6.67 10.60
N HIS A 104 19.95 7.43 9.95
CA HIS A 104 19.36 8.59 10.58
C HIS A 104 18.50 8.16 11.78
N PRO A 105 18.63 8.79 12.97
CA PRO A 105 17.94 8.31 14.19
C PRO A 105 16.40 8.38 14.10
N GLN A 106 15.85 9.17 13.20
CA GLN A 106 14.40 9.27 12.96
C GLN A 106 13.92 8.44 11.77
N SER A 107 14.84 7.72 11.08
CA SER A 107 14.46 6.90 9.93
C SER A 107 13.59 5.71 10.36
N LEU A 108 12.69 5.27 9.47
CA LEU A 108 11.78 4.17 9.75
C LEU A 108 12.55 2.88 10.09
N VAL A 109 13.65 2.59 9.36
CA VAL A 109 14.44 1.38 9.62
C VAL A 109 15.25 1.42 10.93
N SER A 110 15.52 2.62 11.45
CA SER A 110 16.18 2.77 12.76
C SER A 110 15.21 2.67 13.94
N ALA A 111 13.91 2.79 13.69
CA ALA A 111 12.89 2.72 14.72
C ALA A 111 12.72 1.27 15.23
N PRO A 112 12.55 1.06 16.54
CA PRO A 112 12.24 -0.27 17.08
C PRO A 112 10.94 -0.83 16.47
N LEU A 113 10.97 -2.08 16.02
CA LEU A 113 9.84 -2.74 15.39
C LEU A 113 8.55 -2.65 16.26
N ASP A 114 8.68 -2.90 17.57
CA ASP A 114 7.54 -2.84 18.51
C ASP A 114 6.93 -1.44 18.59
N GLU A 115 7.74 -0.38 18.54
CA GLU A 115 7.23 1.00 18.52
C GLU A 115 6.38 1.28 17.28
N VAL A 116 6.89 0.93 16.10
CA VAL A 116 6.17 1.13 14.83
C VAL A 116 4.90 0.29 14.81
N ALA A 117 4.98 -0.96 15.24
CA ALA A 117 3.85 -1.88 15.31
C ALA A 117 2.75 -1.37 16.26
N ARG A 118 3.11 -0.85 17.44
CA ARG A 118 2.15 -0.27 18.38
C ARG A 118 1.43 0.95 17.80
N LYS A 119 2.12 1.85 17.11
CA LYS A 119 1.49 2.99 16.44
C LYS A 119 0.45 2.52 15.41
N ILE A 120 0.78 1.52 14.58
CA ILE A 120 -0.16 0.95 13.62
C ILE A 120 -1.34 0.27 14.33
N ALA A 121 -1.07 -0.49 15.41
CA ALA A 121 -2.09 -1.21 16.18
C ALA A 121 -3.12 -0.26 16.84
N VAL A 122 -2.69 0.94 17.25
CA VAL A 122 -3.60 2.01 17.73
C VAL A 122 -4.59 2.39 16.62
N TYR A 123 -4.12 2.58 15.38
CA TYR A 123 -5.01 2.86 14.25
C TYR A 123 -5.93 1.67 13.93
N ILE A 124 -5.43 0.43 14.00
CA ILE A 124 -6.26 -0.76 13.82
C ILE A 124 -7.40 -0.78 14.84
N ARG A 125 -7.12 -0.54 16.13
CA ARG A 125 -8.16 -0.49 17.17
C ARG A 125 -9.13 0.67 17.00
N ARG A 126 -8.64 1.82 16.53
CA ARG A 126 -9.46 3.02 16.30
C ARG A 126 -10.37 2.88 15.09
N LEU A 127 -9.84 2.42 13.96
CA LEU A 127 -10.55 2.32 12.68
C LEU A 127 -11.36 1.03 12.55
N LYS A 128 -11.02 0.01 13.32
CA LYS A 128 -11.65 -1.33 13.34
C LYS A 128 -11.77 -1.95 11.94
N PRO A 129 -10.67 -2.04 11.15
CA PRO A 129 -10.73 -2.61 9.82
C PRO A 129 -11.08 -4.10 9.86
N HIS A 130 -11.87 -4.55 8.91
CA HIS A 130 -12.12 -5.97 8.64
C HIS A 130 -10.94 -6.59 7.89
N VAL A 131 -10.34 -5.81 7.00
CA VAL A 131 -9.23 -6.21 6.13
C VAL A 131 -8.11 -5.20 6.26
N VAL A 132 -6.87 -5.71 6.35
CA VAL A 132 -5.63 -4.91 6.30
C VAL A 132 -4.82 -5.33 5.10
N ILE A 133 -4.20 -4.35 4.40
CA ILE A 133 -3.30 -4.57 3.27
C ILE A 133 -1.95 -3.92 3.57
N THR A 134 -0.85 -4.58 3.19
CA THR A 134 0.50 -4.00 3.22
C THR A 134 1.37 -4.61 2.11
N PHE A 135 2.67 -4.28 2.05
CA PHE A 135 3.63 -4.88 1.14
C PHE A 135 3.80 -6.38 1.34
N ASP A 136 4.37 -7.05 0.35
CA ASP A 136 4.88 -8.40 0.45
C ASP A 136 6.15 -8.48 1.36
N PRO A 137 6.59 -9.68 1.79
CA PRO A 137 7.70 -9.84 2.72
C PRO A 137 9.06 -9.27 2.28
N ILE A 138 9.25 -9.07 0.98
CA ILE A 138 10.47 -8.46 0.44
C ILE A 138 10.31 -6.95 0.17
N GLY A 139 9.16 -6.37 0.52
CA GLY A 139 8.88 -4.96 0.31
C GLY A 139 8.82 -4.57 -1.18
N GLY A 140 8.20 -5.40 -2.02
CA GLY A 140 8.06 -5.17 -3.45
C GLY A 140 9.39 -5.24 -4.22
N TYR A 141 10.23 -4.22 -4.10
CA TYR A 141 11.54 -4.11 -4.75
C TYR A 141 12.72 -3.98 -3.76
N ARG A 142 12.55 -4.49 -2.54
CA ARG A 142 13.56 -4.53 -1.46
C ARG A 142 13.92 -3.16 -0.87
N HIS A 143 12.99 -2.20 -0.94
CA HIS A 143 13.19 -0.96 -0.20
C HIS A 143 13.21 -1.24 1.31
N PRO A 144 14.19 -0.69 2.08
CA PRO A 144 14.29 -0.96 3.51
C PRO A 144 13.02 -0.60 4.29
N ASP A 145 12.42 0.54 3.99
CA ASP A 145 11.18 1.00 4.62
C ASP A 145 9.97 0.12 4.28
N HIS A 146 9.91 -0.43 3.06
CA HIS A 146 8.83 -1.35 2.68
C HIS A 146 8.90 -2.65 3.49
N ILE A 147 10.11 -3.16 3.72
CA ILE A 147 10.35 -4.35 4.57
C ILE A 147 10.00 -4.02 6.02
N ALA A 148 10.44 -2.86 6.54
CA ALA A 148 10.18 -2.44 7.90
C ALA A 148 8.69 -2.28 8.17
N ILE A 149 7.96 -1.59 7.29
CA ILE A 149 6.51 -1.36 7.45
C ILE A 149 5.71 -2.66 7.28
N HIS A 150 6.14 -3.56 6.38
CA HIS A 150 5.55 -4.89 6.28
C HIS A 150 5.65 -5.64 7.61
N GLN A 151 6.87 -5.74 8.19
CA GLN A 151 7.09 -6.43 9.46
C GLN A 151 6.29 -5.80 10.60
N ALA A 152 6.29 -4.47 10.67
CA ALA A 152 5.54 -3.73 11.68
C ALA A 152 4.02 -3.94 11.53
N THR A 153 3.49 -4.00 10.32
CA THR A 153 2.06 -4.25 10.07
C THR A 153 1.66 -5.67 10.46
N VAL A 154 2.49 -6.68 10.15
CA VAL A 154 2.26 -8.07 10.56
C VAL A 154 2.23 -8.19 12.08
N GLU A 155 3.12 -7.50 12.78
CA GLU A 155 3.14 -7.50 14.25
C GLU A 155 1.96 -6.71 14.83
N ALA A 156 1.67 -5.54 14.27
CA ALA A 156 0.53 -4.70 14.66
C ALA A 156 -0.81 -5.43 14.56
N PHE A 157 -0.97 -6.27 13.53
CA PHE A 157 -2.15 -7.09 13.32
C PHE A 157 -2.42 -8.03 14.51
N LYS A 158 -1.35 -8.61 15.09
CA LYS A 158 -1.43 -9.48 16.29
C LYS A 158 -1.69 -8.64 17.54
N ILE A 159 -0.88 -7.58 17.74
CA ILE A 159 -0.97 -6.68 18.90
C ILE A 159 -2.37 -6.09 19.04
N ALA A 160 -2.98 -5.65 17.95
CA ALA A 160 -4.28 -5.01 17.96
C ALA A 160 -5.40 -5.93 18.50
N GLY A 161 -5.31 -7.23 18.23
CA GLY A 161 -6.27 -8.24 18.69
C GLY A 161 -6.03 -8.74 20.12
N ASP A 162 -4.85 -8.52 20.69
CA ASP A 162 -4.52 -9.05 22.01
C ASP A 162 -5.14 -8.19 23.14
N PRO A 163 -6.07 -8.76 23.95
CA PRO A 163 -6.69 -8.03 25.05
C PRO A 163 -5.74 -7.74 26.23
N LYS A 164 -4.56 -8.36 26.27
CA LYS A 164 -3.55 -8.12 27.32
C LYS A 164 -2.67 -6.91 27.02
N ILE A 165 -2.69 -6.41 25.80
CA ILE A 165 -1.88 -5.26 25.39
C ILE A 165 -2.74 -4.00 25.48
N GLU A 166 -2.36 -3.08 26.35
CA GLU A 166 -2.99 -1.77 26.46
C GLU A 166 -2.46 -0.84 25.36
N LEU A 167 -3.37 -0.19 24.63
CA LEU A 167 -3.10 0.80 23.59
C LEU A 167 -4.13 1.93 23.70
N ASP A 168 -3.73 3.09 24.17
CA ASP A 168 -4.54 4.32 24.24
C ASP A 168 -5.98 4.12 24.77
N GLU A 169 -6.17 3.23 25.75
CA GLU A 169 -7.50 2.86 26.31
C GLU A 169 -8.50 2.32 25.25
N LEU A 170 -8.01 1.98 24.06
CA LEU A 170 -8.84 1.44 22.99
C LEU A 170 -9.10 -0.06 23.19
N PRO A 171 -10.34 -0.52 23.03
CA PRO A 171 -10.65 -1.95 23.14
C PRO A 171 -9.92 -2.76 22.05
N PRO A 172 -9.58 -4.02 22.34
CA PRO A 172 -8.97 -4.91 21.36
C PRO A 172 -9.82 -5.04 20.09
N HIS A 173 -9.16 -5.08 18.94
CA HIS A 173 -9.79 -5.36 17.66
C HIS A 173 -8.88 -6.25 16.80
N ALA A 174 -9.37 -7.43 16.44
CA ALA A 174 -8.70 -8.37 15.55
C ALA A 174 -9.32 -8.26 14.17
N PRO A 175 -8.62 -7.70 13.17
CA PRO A 175 -9.09 -7.74 11.79
C PRO A 175 -9.23 -9.18 11.31
N ALA A 176 -10.17 -9.45 10.43
CA ALA A 176 -10.44 -10.81 9.96
C ALA A 176 -9.40 -11.30 8.93
N LYS A 177 -8.88 -10.40 8.10
CA LYS A 177 -7.94 -10.75 7.03
C LYS A 177 -6.78 -9.78 6.91
N LEU A 178 -5.60 -10.35 6.60
CA LEU A 178 -4.39 -9.62 6.20
C LEU A 178 -3.96 -10.07 4.82
N TYR A 179 -3.76 -9.10 3.93
CA TYR A 179 -3.25 -9.34 2.59
C TYR A 179 -1.95 -8.59 2.33
N PHE A 180 -1.11 -9.18 1.49
CA PHE A 180 0.08 -8.53 0.95
C PHE A 180 -0.13 -8.22 -0.52
N SER A 181 0.15 -6.99 -0.92
CA SER A 181 0.14 -6.59 -2.33
C SER A 181 1.21 -7.35 -3.09
N THR A 182 0.85 -7.98 -4.20
CA THR A 182 1.78 -8.76 -5.04
C THR A 182 1.74 -8.29 -6.48
N PHE A 183 2.83 -8.51 -7.18
CA PHE A 183 2.91 -8.23 -8.62
C PHE A 183 3.03 -9.53 -9.39
N PRO A 184 2.25 -9.73 -10.49
CA PRO A 184 2.38 -10.91 -11.34
C PRO A 184 3.79 -11.00 -11.94
N ARG A 185 4.58 -11.97 -11.49
CA ARG A 185 5.99 -12.13 -11.90
C ARG A 185 6.18 -12.56 -13.35
N GLY A 186 5.17 -13.14 -13.98
CA GLY A 186 5.23 -13.55 -15.38
C GLY A 186 5.57 -12.40 -16.34
N PHE A 187 4.94 -11.25 -16.13
CA PHE A 187 5.25 -10.03 -16.90
C PHE A 187 6.69 -9.56 -16.64
N LEU A 188 7.10 -9.52 -15.37
CA LEU A 188 8.44 -9.07 -14.99
C LEU A 188 9.53 -9.99 -15.54
N ARG A 189 9.34 -11.32 -15.50
CA ARG A 189 10.24 -12.30 -16.14
C ARG A 189 10.38 -12.05 -17.63
N THR A 190 9.29 -11.74 -18.32
CA THR A 190 9.29 -11.42 -19.74
C THR A 190 10.02 -10.10 -20.01
N ALA A 191 9.77 -9.08 -19.20
CA ALA A 191 10.44 -7.78 -19.30
C ALA A 191 11.95 -7.90 -19.08
N VAL A 192 12.41 -8.67 -18.08
CA VAL A 192 13.84 -8.95 -17.82
C VAL A 192 14.49 -9.63 -19.03
N ARG A 193 13.83 -10.64 -19.61
CA ARG A 193 14.34 -11.31 -20.83
C ARG A 193 14.47 -10.34 -22.01
N LEU A 194 13.47 -9.50 -22.20
CA LEU A 194 13.45 -8.53 -23.31
C LEU A 194 14.55 -7.45 -23.13
N LEU A 195 14.73 -6.94 -21.89
CA LEU A 195 15.80 -5.99 -21.60
C LEU A 195 17.19 -6.56 -21.94
N LYS A 196 17.44 -7.83 -21.55
CA LYS A 196 18.69 -8.53 -21.91
C LYS A 196 18.86 -8.67 -23.41
N LEU A 197 17.80 -9.00 -24.16
CA LEU A 197 17.85 -9.15 -25.62
C LEU A 197 18.20 -7.84 -26.34
N ILE A 198 17.76 -6.69 -25.79
CA ILE A 198 18.11 -5.36 -26.35
C ILE A 198 19.38 -4.76 -25.74
N GLY A 199 20.17 -5.55 -25.00
CA GLY A 199 21.46 -5.14 -24.43
C GLY A 199 21.35 -4.18 -23.22
N ARG A 200 20.18 -4.08 -22.59
CA ARG A 200 20.00 -3.31 -21.35
C ARG A 200 20.20 -4.20 -20.12
N ASP A 201 20.89 -3.68 -19.12
CA ASP A 201 21.11 -4.36 -17.86
C ASP A 201 19.86 -4.27 -16.97
N PRO A 202 19.13 -5.39 -16.70
CA PRO A 202 17.96 -5.37 -15.86
C PRO A 202 18.27 -5.15 -14.36
N LYS A 203 19.55 -5.22 -13.93
CA LYS A 203 19.97 -4.91 -12.56
C LYS A 203 20.06 -3.41 -12.29
N ARG A 204 19.98 -2.60 -13.34
CA ARG A 204 20.07 -1.15 -13.26
C ARG A 204 18.82 -0.51 -13.86
N PHE A 205 17.67 -0.92 -13.35
CA PHE A 205 16.37 -0.40 -13.78
C PHE A 205 15.95 0.83 -12.95
N GLY A 206 14.99 1.60 -13.47
CA GLY A 206 14.51 2.83 -12.86
C GLY A 206 15.31 4.06 -13.27
N LYS A 207 14.84 5.23 -12.83
CA LYS A 207 15.45 6.53 -13.14
C LYS A 207 16.83 6.65 -12.53
N ASN A 208 17.00 6.11 -11.32
CA ASN A 208 18.22 6.15 -10.53
C ASN A 208 19.15 4.95 -10.74
N HIS A 209 18.73 3.98 -11.59
CA HIS A 209 19.49 2.74 -11.84
C HIS A 209 19.76 1.90 -10.57
N ASP A 210 18.84 1.91 -9.61
CA ASP A 210 18.94 1.31 -8.28
C ASP A 210 17.99 0.12 -8.04
N ILE A 211 17.20 -0.25 -9.05
CA ILE A 211 16.27 -1.38 -8.97
C ILE A 211 16.84 -2.58 -9.73
N ASP A 212 17.10 -3.68 -9.01
CA ASP A 212 17.51 -4.96 -9.60
C ASP A 212 16.28 -5.83 -9.91
N LEU A 213 15.81 -5.75 -11.19
CA LEU A 213 14.67 -6.54 -11.65
C LEU A 213 14.97 -8.05 -11.68
N GLU A 214 16.23 -8.48 -11.80
CA GLU A 214 16.57 -9.90 -11.75
C GLU A 214 16.36 -10.47 -10.36
N ALA A 215 16.83 -9.77 -9.34
CA ALA A 215 16.60 -10.16 -7.95
C ALA A 215 15.10 -10.22 -7.60
N LEU A 216 14.28 -9.37 -8.22
CA LEU A 216 12.84 -9.38 -7.98
C LEU A 216 12.13 -10.60 -8.56
N VAL A 217 12.58 -11.14 -9.71
CA VAL A 217 11.95 -12.33 -10.31
C VAL A 217 12.29 -13.65 -9.63
N GLU A 218 13.26 -13.65 -8.72
CA GLU A 218 13.61 -14.84 -7.90
C GLU A 218 12.53 -15.18 -6.88
N PHE A 219 11.76 -14.18 -6.42
CA PHE A 219 10.71 -14.38 -5.44
C PHE A 219 9.36 -14.56 -6.15
N ASP A 220 8.67 -15.64 -5.84
CA ASP A 220 7.33 -15.91 -6.38
C ASP A 220 6.35 -16.07 -5.20
N PHE A 221 5.50 -15.09 -5.02
CA PHE A 221 4.49 -15.12 -3.98
C PHE A 221 3.19 -15.71 -4.55
N PRO A 222 2.50 -16.60 -3.80
CA PRO A 222 1.24 -17.14 -4.24
C PRO A 222 0.18 -16.01 -4.36
N ILE A 223 -0.59 -16.05 -5.44
CA ILE A 223 -1.73 -15.17 -5.62
C ILE A 223 -2.96 -15.87 -5.06
N HIS A 224 -3.53 -15.31 -3.99
CA HIS A 224 -4.72 -15.83 -3.33
C HIS A 224 -5.96 -15.02 -3.66
N ALA A 225 -5.81 -13.74 -4.02
CA ALA A 225 -6.91 -12.90 -4.46
C ALA A 225 -6.54 -12.12 -5.74
N ARG A 226 -7.53 -11.94 -6.63
CA ARG A 226 -7.48 -11.12 -7.84
C ARG A 226 -8.70 -10.20 -7.82
N ILE A 227 -8.45 -8.93 -7.60
CA ILE A 227 -9.51 -7.94 -7.47
C ILE A 227 -9.67 -7.22 -8.80
N PRO A 228 -10.81 -7.37 -9.48
CA PRO A 228 -11.09 -6.64 -10.69
C PRO A 228 -11.20 -5.14 -10.40
N ILE A 229 -10.39 -4.34 -11.07
CA ILE A 229 -10.36 -2.88 -10.88
C ILE A 229 -10.80 -2.12 -12.13
N GLY A 230 -11.46 -2.79 -13.07
CA GLY A 230 -11.86 -2.21 -14.35
C GLY A 230 -12.68 -0.93 -14.21
N ASP A 231 -13.52 -0.84 -13.20
CA ASP A 231 -14.33 0.33 -12.83
C ASP A 231 -13.53 1.47 -12.19
N ALA A 232 -12.32 1.20 -11.68
CA ALA A 232 -11.46 2.13 -10.96
C ALA A 232 -10.17 2.51 -11.72
N ILE A 233 -9.93 1.94 -12.91
CA ILE A 233 -8.69 2.17 -13.69
C ILE A 233 -8.44 3.65 -13.97
N ASP A 234 -9.47 4.37 -14.43
CA ASP A 234 -9.32 5.80 -14.74
C ASP A 234 -9.09 6.63 -13.47
N GLN A 235 -9.66 6.20 -12.34
CA GLN A 235 -9.47 6.81 -11.02
C GLN A 235 -8.03 6.58 -10.53
N LYS A 236 -7.52 5.35 -10.61
CA LYS A 236 -6.13 5.02 -10.32
C LYS A 236 -5.14 5.80 -11.20
N ALA A 237 -5.40 5.90 -12.50
CA ALA A 237 -4.56 6.66 -13.42
C ALA A 237 -4.48 8.15 -13.06
N ARG A 238 -5.59 8.75 -12.63
CA ARG A 238 -5.64 10.14 -12.15
C ARG A 238 -4.89 10.30 -10.82
N ALA A 239 -5.03 9.35 -9.89
CA ALA A 239 -4.28 9.34 -8.63
C ALA A 239 -2.77 9.23 -8.90
N THR A 240 -2.33 8.35 -9.81
CA THR A 240 -0.93 8.25 -10.24
C THR A 240 -0.40 9.59 -10.76
N ALA A 241 -1.22 10.37 -11.48
CA ALA A 241 -0.79 11.66 -12.01
C ALA A 241 -0.60 12.75 -10.93
N CYS A 242 -1.12 12.55 -9.70
CA CYS A 242 -0.83 13.44 -8.58
C CYS A 242 0.64 13.36 -8.16
N HIS A 243 1.27 12.20 -8.21
CA HIS A 243 2.66 11.96 -7.81
C HIS A 243 3.69 12.42 -8.86
N SER A 244 3.50 13.64 -9.37
CA SER A 244 4.27 14.18 -10.48
C SER A 244 5.74 14.45 -10.14
N SER A 245 6.09 14.56 -8.86
CA SER A 245 7.47 14.76 -8.40
C SER A 245 8.31 13.49 -8.57
N GLN A 246 7.73 12.31 -8.40
CA GLN A 246 8.42 11.02 -8.37
C GLN A 246 8.14 10.17 -9.61
N LEU A 247 6.92 10.18 -10.09
CA LEU A 247 6.49 9.33 -11.20
C LEU A 247 6.47 10.10 -12.52
N PRO A 248 7.01 9.51 -13.61
CA PRO A 248 6.90 10.14 -14.93
C PRO A 248 5.43 10.18 -15.34
N THR A 249 4.97 11.36 -15.77
CA THR A 249 3.64 11.51 -16.37
C THR A 249 3.60 10.73 -17.68
N MET A 250 3.12 9.49 -17.64
CA MET A 250 2.87 8.71 -18.84
C MET A 250 1.62 9.24 -19.54
N GLY A 251 1.82 10.28 -20.37
CA GLY A 251 0.76 10.83 -21.23
C GLY A 251 0.64 10.06 -22.54
N GLY A 252 -0.60 9.78 -22.96
CA GLY A 252 -0.92 9.27 -24.29
C GLY A 252 -1.98 8.17 -24.29
N THR A 253 -2.75 8.10 -25.35
CA THR A 253 -3.81 7.10 -25.58
C THR A 253 -3.27 5.67 -25.58
N LEU A 254 -2.03 5.46 -26.04
CA LEU A 254 -1.38 4.15 -26.08
C LEU A 254 -1.03 3.64 -24.67
N ALA A 255 -0.50 4.51 -23.79
CA ALA A 255 -0.20 4.16 -22.41
C ALA A 255 -1.48 3.81 -21.64
N ARG A 256 -2.58 4.58 -21.82
CA ARG A 256 -3.89 4.27 -21.26
C ARG A 256 -4.45 2.95 -21.78
N TRP A 257 -4.27 2.65 -23.06
CA TRP A 257 -4.71 1.39 -23.64
C TRP A 257 -3.95 0.19 -23.05
N PHE A 258 -2.61 0.29 -22.94
CA PHE A 258 -1.79 -0.71 -22.27
C PHE A 258 -2.19 -0.88 -20.79
N GLN A 259 -2.42 0.21 -20.08
CA GLN A 259 -2.87 0.17 -18.70
C GLN A 259 -4.22 -0.54 -18.54
N LYS A 260 -5.18 -0.27 -19.44
CA LYS A 260 -6.49 -0.97 -19.45
C LYS A 260 -6.37 -2.46 -19.78
N LEU A 261 -5.44 -2.84 -20.67
CA LEU A 261 -5.30 -4.22 -21.12
C LEU A 261 -4.58 -5.10 -20.10
N PHE A 262 -3.62 -4.55 -19.34
CA PHE A 262 -2.74 -5.31 -18.46
C PHE A 262 -2.92 -5.02 -16.96
N ALA A 263 -3.65 -3.97 -16.60
CA ALA A 263 -3.89 -3.56 -15.22
C ALA A 263 -5.35 -3.72 -14.78
N GLY A 264 -6.08 -4.64 -15.40
CA GLY A 264 -7.51 -4.88 -15.08
C GLY A 264 -7.76 -5.53 -13.71
N GLU A 265 -6.72 -6.05 -13.06
CA GLU A 265 -6.78 -6.70 -11.77
C GLU A 265 -5.57 -6.31 -10.90
N GLU A 266 -5.80 -6.21 -9.61
CA GLU A 266 -4.74 -6.17 -8.60
C GLU A 266 -4.70 -7.50 -7.84
N THR A 267 -3.47 -7.95 -7.52
CA THR A 267 -3.26 -9.28 -6.96
C THR A 267 -2.73 -9.21 -5.54
N PHE A 268 -3.19 -10.16 -4.71
CA PHE A 268 -2.85 -10.19 -3.30
C PHE A 268 -2.57 -11.62 -2.83
N MET A 269 -1.58 -11.73 -1.93
CA MET A 269 -1.32 -12.93 -1.15
C MET A 269 -2.01 -12.80 0.21
N ARG A 270 -2.88 -13.73 0.58
CA ARG A 270 -3.51 -13.76 1.89
C ARG A 270 -2.55 -14.33 2.94
N ALA A 271 -2.27 -13.55 3.96
CA ALA A 271 -1.43 -13.94 5.10
C ALA A 271 -2.28 -14.43 6.29
N VAL A 272 -3.45 -13.81 6.50
CA VAL A 272 -4.40 -14.23 7.53
C VAL A 272 -5.78 -14.33 6.89
N PRO A 273 -6.49 -15.46 7.10
CA PRO A 273 -6.02 -16.72 7.66
C PRO A 273 -4.86 -17.34 6.86
N ALA A 274 -3.93 -17.99 7.53
CA ALA A 274 -2.71 -18.54 6.91
C ALA A 274 -2.98 -19.69 5.92
N GLN A 275 -4.11 -20.37 6.05
CA GLN A 275 -4.51 -21.43 5.12
C GLN A 275 -4.88 -20.80 3.76
N PRO A 276 -4.32 -21.30 2.64
CA PRO A 276 -4.71 -20.83 1.33
C PRO A 276 -6.22 -20.97 1.12
N PRO A 277 -6.86 -20.02 0.41
CA PRO A 277 -8.26 -20.16 0.07
C PRO A 277 -8.45 -21.35 -0.90
N PRO A 278 -9.59 -22.03 -0.86
CA PRO A 278 -9.85 -23.19 -1.75
C PRO A 278 -9.93 -22.80 -3.24
N LYS A 279 -10.15 -21.53 -3.52
CA LYS A 279 -10.17 -20.91 -4.86
C LYS A 279 -9.61 -19.51 -4.77
N ILE A 280 -9.22 -18.93 -5.90
CA ILE A 280 -8.86 -17.52 -5.98
C ILE A 280 -10.06 -16.66 -5.53
N GLU A 281 -9.82 -15.77 -4.57
CA GLU A 281 -10.82 -14.80 -4.10
C GLU A 281 -10.94 -13.66 -5.10
N HIS A 282 -12.16 -13.17 -5.32
CA HIS A 282 -12.43 -11.99 -6.16
C HIS A 282 -13.00 -10.82 -5.35
N ASP A 283 -13.08 -10.99 -4.04
CA ASP A 283 -13.43 -9.95 -3.07
C ASP A 283 -12.57 -10.16 -1.81
N LEU A 284 -11.86 -9.12 -1.36
CA LEU A 284 -11.06 -9.19 -0.12
C LEU A 284 -11.93 -9.44 1.12
N PHE A 285 -13.21 -9.13 1.03
CA PHE A 285 -14.20 -9.38 2.09
C PHE A 285 -14.94 -10.71 1.92
N GLU A 286 -14.55 -11.56 0.98
CA GLU A 286 -15.22 -12.85 0.77
C GLU A 286 -15.26 -13.66 2.08
N GLY A 287 -16.47 -14.07 2.51
CA GLY A 287 -16.68 -14.81 3.75
C GLY A 287 -16.74 -13.99 5.06
N LEU A 288 -16.78 -12.64 4.97
CA LEU A 288 -16.94 -11.75 6.13
C LEU A 288 -18.37 -11.18 6.21
#